data_24916117926b266e603a3ca7d7cf0e66
#
_entry.id   24916117926b266e603a3ca7d7cf0e66
#
_cell.length_a   1.000
_cell.length_b   1.000
_cell.length_c   1.000
_cell.angle_alpha   90.00
_cell.angle_beta   90.00
_cell.angle_gamma   90.00
#
_symmetry.space_group_name_H-M   'P 1'
#
loop_
_entity.id
_entity.type
_entity.pdbx_description
1 polymer ?
#
loop_
_entity_poly.entity_id
_entity_poly.type
_entity_poly.pdbx_seq_one_letter_code
_entity_poly.pdbx_strand_id
1 'polypeptide(L)'
;MKIFVDGPCIDQYIKKIANYLNLKIVGNEPDSNHLLYNEKGLSYVSTSSKNKSILHINFLKGSLGWRIKRSEHESSLKKAIGKHTHQLTIFDATAGQLNDSMIFLSLGHKVVAVEQSKILYLLVSDAIKRAGDELPILDNLKFINGNSIEIFKKDNNQFDLIYLDPMYPTVKKNVKRSGNLDCIKEILSFENLMSHGDNLIADFMNLEYKKIILKRPLKSKNNYSNINYQIKGKAIRYDVFL
;
A
#
# COMPACT_ATOMS: atom_id res chain seq x y z
N MET A 1 15.56 13.35 7.67
CA MET A 1 14.68 12.60 8.60
C MET A 1 15.55 11.86 9.64
N LYS A 2 15.03 11.57 10.83
CA LYS A 2 15.69 10.84 11.92
C LYS A 2 14.75 9.74 12.42
N ILE A 3 15.26 8.81 13.23
CA ILE A 3 14.46 7.81 13.94
C ILE A 3 14.53 8.16 15.44
N PHE A 4 13.40 8.49 16.01
CA PHE A 4 13.25 8.67 17.45
C PHE A 4 12.83 7.35 18.09
N VAL A 5 13.56 6.92 19.11
CA VAL A 5 13.23 5.73 19.90
C VAL A 5 12.69 6.17 21.25
N ASP A 6 11.40 5.94 21.44
CA ASP A 6 10.70 6.21 22.70
C ASP A 6 10.63 4.90 23.51
N GLY A 7 11.68 4.64 24.27
CA GLY A 7 11.81 3.43 25.08
C GLY A 7 13.24 3.18 25.56
N PRO A 8 13.43 2.24 26.49
CA PRO A 8 14.71 2.05 27.18
C PRO A 8 15.81 1.41 26.33
N CYS A 9 15.47 0.73 25.22
CA CYS A 9 16.45 -0.04 24.46
C CYS A 9 16.35 0.16 22.97
N ILE A 10 17.51 0.43 22.34
CA ILE A 10 17.68 0.37 20.89
C ILE A 10 17.99 -1.09 20.53
N ASP A 11 17.00 -1.82 20.04
CA ASP A 11 17.15 -3.22 19.66
C ASP A 11 17.83 -3.40 18.28
N GLN A 12 18.14 -4.65 17.92
CA GLN A 12 18.78 -4.96 16.64
C GLN A 12 17.87 -4.67 15.45
N TYR A 13 16.55 -4.73 15.62
CA TYR A 13 15.57 -4.46 14.59
C TYR A 13 15.63 -3.00 14.15
N ILE A 14 15.58 -2.06 15.11
CA ILE A 14 15.64 -0.63 14.76
C ILE A 14 17.00 -0.21 14.19
N LYS A 15 18.10 -0.87 14.61
CA LYS A 15 19.42 -0.65 14.00
C LYS A 15 19.45 -1.07 12.53
N LYS A 16 18.81 -2.20 12.18
CA LYS A 16 18.69 -2.64 10.78
C LYS A 16 17.88 -1.64 9.95
N ILE A 17 16.76 -1.12 10.50
CA ILE A 17 15.95 -0.08 9.84
C ILE A 17 16.77 1.19 9.62
N ALA A 18 17.50 1.66 10.65
CA ALA A 18 18.33 2.85 10.56
C ALA A 18 19.38 2.72 9.45
N ASN A 19 20.08 1.59 9.40
CA ASN A 19 21.07 1.30 8.37
C ASN A 19 20.45 1.23 6.97
N TYR A 20 19.28 0.54 6.83
CA TYR A 20 18.59 0.42 5.55
C TYR A 20 18.14 1.77 4.97
N LEU A 21 17.69 2.68 5.82
CA LEU A 21 17.27 4.02 5.44
C LEU A 21 18.40 5.05 5.45
N ASN A 22 19.59 4.70 5.93
CA ASN A 22 20.70 5.62 6.21
C ASN A 22 20.27 6.79 7.11
N LEU A 23 19.55 6.49 8.20
CA LEU A 23 19.03 7.47 9.15
C LEU A 23 19.73 7.34 10.52
N LYS A 24 19.86 8.48 11.21
CA LYS A 24 20.37 8.52 12.59
C LYS A 24 19.29 8.20 13.60
N ILE A 25 19.60 7.37 14.60
CA ILE A 25 18.77 7.13 15.78
C ILE A 25 19.06 8.24 16.80
N VAL A 26 17.99 8.79 17.41
CA VAL A 26 18.05 9.84 18.41
C VAL A 26 17.21 9.48 19.64
N GLY A 27 17.64 9.92 20.82
CA GLY A 27 16.94 9.69 22.10
C GLY A 27 15.95 10.78 22.48
N ASN A 28 15.95 11.93 21.76
CA ASN A 28 15.01 13.01 21.96
C ASN A 28 14.13 13.19 20.74
N GLU A 29 12.84 13.46 20.95
CA GLU A 29 11.89 13.65 19.86
C GLU A 29 12.28 14.86 19.00
N PRO A 30 12.43 14.70 17.67
CA PRO A 30 12.72 15.83 16.78
C PRO A 30 11.50 16.75 16.57
N ASP A 31 11.74 18.04 16.36
CA ASP A 31 10.71 19.01 15.98
C ASP A 31 10.27 18.89 14.50
N SER A 32 10.99 18.08 13.70
CA SER A 32 10.70 17.83 12.29
C SER A 32 10.12 16.44 12.07
N ASN A 33 9.58 16.18 10.87
CA ASN A 33 9.07 14.88 10.47
C ASN A 33 10.11 13.78 10.73
N HIS A 34 9.69 12.70 11.41
CA HIS A 34 10.57 11.63 11.84
C HIS A 34 9.85 10.28 11.90
N LEU A 35 10.62 9.21 11.98
CA LEU A 35 10.11 7.89 12.37
C LEU A 35 10.14 7.78 13.89
N LEU A 36 9.06 7.25 14.46
CA LEU A 36 8.92 6.91 15.86
C LEU A 36 8.91 5.40 16.01
N TYR A 37 9.75 4.88 16.89
CA TYR A 37 9.73 3.48 17.29
C TYR A 37 9.52 3.38 18.79
N ASN A 38 8.48 2.65 19.20
CA ASN A 38 8.13 2.42 20.60
C ASN A 38 7.48 1.03 20.78
N GLU A 39 6.87 0.78 21.93
CA GLU A 39 6.16 -0.46 22.25
C GLU A 39 5.05 -0.83 21.25
N LYS A 40 4.48 0.16 20.55
CA LYS A 40 3.43 -0.05 19.51
C LYS A 40 4.03 -0.39 18.15
N GLY A 41 5.36 -0.35 18.01
CA GLY A 41 6.07 -0.57 16.75
C GLY A 41 6.44 0.72 16.02
N LEU A 42 6.67 0.60 14.72
CA LEU A 42 7.15 1.70 13.88
C LEU A 42 5.99 2.58 13.39
N SER A 43 6.18 3.90 13.45
CA SER A 43 5.23 4.91 13.01
C SER A 43 5.97 6.04 12.30
N TYR A 44 5.26 6.79 11.45
CA TYR A 44 5.74 8.06 10.91
C TYR A 44 5.02 9.21 11.59
N VAL A 45 5.76 10.21 12.03
CA VAL A 45 5.25 11.42 12.68
C VAL A 45 5.44 12.61 11.75
N SER A 46 4.33 13.23 11.37
CA SER A 46 4.29 14.51 10.65
C SER A 46 4.13 15.65 11.64
N THR A 47 4.99 16.65 11.51
CA THR A 47 4.95 17.90 12.28
C THR A 47 4.58 19.09 11.40
N SER A 48 4.23 18.87 10.13
CA SER A 48 3.98 19.91 9.12
C SER A 48 2.65 20.65 9.32
N SER A 49 1.73 20.13 10.12
CA SER A 49 0.45 20.74 10.46
C SER A 49 0.47 21.33 11.89
N LYS A 50 -0.50 22.23 12.21
CA LYS A 50 -0.68 22.76 13.57
C LYS A 50 -0.82 21.66 14.64
N ASN A 51 -1.30 20.46 14.23
CA ASN A 51 -1.40 19.29 15.08
C ASN A 51 -0.52 18.18 14.51
N LYS A 52 0.26 17.51 15.35
CA LYS A 52 1.00 16.31 14.96
C LYS A 52 0.03 15.27 14.37
N SER A 53 0.43 14.65 13.26
CA SER A 53 -0.27 13.52 12.65
C SER A 53 0.64 12.30 12.71
N ILE A 54 0.10 11.16 13.13
CA ILE A 54 0.86 9.91 13.26
C ILE A 54 0.27 8.89 12.30
N LEU A 55 1.09 8.41 11.39
CA LEU A 55 0.77 7.27 10.53
C LEU A 55 1.29 6.00 11.21
N HIS A 56 0.38 5.23 11.80
CA HIS A 56 0.65 3.92 12.38
C HIS A 56 -0.23 2.87 11.69
N ILE A 57 0.37 1.85 11.10
CA ILE A 57 -0.35 0.82 10.36
C ILE A 57 -0.71 -0.32 11.32
N ASN A 58 -1.97 -0.74 11.31
CA ASN A 58 -2.45 -1.85 12.14
C ASN A 58 -3.53 -2.63 11.38
N PHE A 59 -3.26 -3.90 11.10
CA PHE A 59 -4.17 -4.79 10.36
C PHE A 59 -5.27 -5.40 11.22
N LEU A 60 -5.10 -5.39 12.54
CA LEU A 60 -6.02 -6.02 13.50
C LEU A 60 -7.14 -5.07 13.95
N LYS A 61 -6.92 -3.76 13.81
CA LYS A 61 -7.80 -2.72 14.37
C LYS A 61 -8.26 -1.70 13.31
N GLY A 62 -9.23 -0.88 13.69
CA GLY A 62 -9.72 0.20 12.85
C GLY A 62 -10.51 -0.28 11.62
N SER A 63 -10.63 0.59 10.63
CA SER A 63 -11.41 0.32 9.41
C SER A 63 -10.88 -0.86 8.60
N LEU A 64 -9.55 -1.02 8.52
CA LEU A 64 -8.94 -2.11 7.79
C LEU A 64 -9.17 -3.45 8.48
N GLY A 65 -8.96 -3.56 9.79
CA GLY A 65 -9.25 -4.78 10.54
C GLY A 65 -10.72 -5.20 10.43
N TRP A 66 -11.63 -4.22 10.38
CA TRP A 66 -13.05 -4.49 10.14
C TRP A 66 -13.32 -4.99 8.72
N ARG A 67 -12.69 -4.39 7.68
CA ARG A 67 -12.82 -4.84 6.28
C ARG A 67 -12.27 -6.26 6.09
N ILE A 68 -11.13 -6.59 6.69
CA ILE A 68 -10.52 -7.92 6.63
C ILE A 68 -11.51 -8.98 7.14
N LYS A 69 -12.14 -8.75 8.29
CA LYS A 69 -13.12 -9.67 8.90
C LYS A 69 -14.42 -9.81 8.09
N ARG A 70 -14.67 -8.88 7.17
CA ARG A 70 -15.91 -8.81 6.36
C ARG A 70 -15.60 -8.70 4.86
N SER A 71 -14.51 -9.29 4.42
CA SER A 71 -14.06 -9.21 3.03
C SER A 71 -15.08 -9.73 2.01
N GLU A 72 -15.98 -10.61 2.42
CA GLU A 72 -17.09 -11.09 1.60
C GLU A 72 -18.06 -9.98 1.17
N HIS A 73 -18.13 -8.85 1.89
CA HIS A 73 -18.95 -7.69 1.56
C HIS A 73 -18.29 -6.70 0.58
N GLU A 74 -17.03 -6.92 0.18
CA GLU A 74 -16.32 -6.13 -0.83
C GLU A 74 -16.84 -6.42 -2.26
N SER A 75 -18.14 -6.22 -2.45
CA SER A 75 -18.88 -6.68 -3.63
C SER A 75 -18.34 -6.12 -4.95
N SER A 76 -17.91 -4.85 -4.99
CA SER A 76 -17.38 -4.22 -6.20
C SER A 76 -16.02 -4.80 -6.58
N LEU A 77 -15.15 -5.03 -5.59
CA LEU A 77 -13.84 -5.64 -5.81
C LEU A 77 -13.99 -7.10 -6.26
N LYS A 78 -14.84 -7.87 -5.62
CA LYS A 78 -15.18 -9.26 -6.02
C LYS A 78 -15.71 -9.34 -7.46
N LYS A 79 -16.59 -8.42 -7.84
CA LYS A 79 -17.09 -8.35 -9.24
C LYS A 79 -15.97 -8.02 -10.23
N ALA A 80 -15.03 -7.14 -9.85
CA ALA A 80 -13.88 -6.80 -10.70
C ALA A 80 -12.92 -8.00 -10.85
N ILE A 81 -12.64 -8.74 -9.78
CA ILE A 81 -11.88 -9.99 -9.83
C ILE A 81 -12.58 -10.98 -10.77
N GLY A 82 -13.91 -11.10 -10.68
CA GLY A 82 -14.71 -12.02 -11.48
C GLY A 82 -14.84 -13.40 -10.85
N LYS A 83 -15.59 -14.29 -11.53
CA LYS A 83 -15.75 -15.68 -11.10
C LYS A 83 -14.48 -16.48 -11.38
N HIS A 84 -14.06 -17.30 -10.45
CA HIS A 84 -12.92 -18.21 -10.56
C HIS A 84 -13.20 -19.48 -9.76
N THR A 85 -12.56 -20.58 -10.14
CA THR A 85 -12.70 -21.90 -9.52
C THR A 85 -11.48 -22.33 -8.73
N HIS A 86 -10.41 -21.52 -8.76
CA HIS A 86 -9.13 -21.78 -8.10
C HIS A 86 -8.63 -20.55 -7.37
N GLN A 87 -7.65 -20.73 -6.51
CA GLN A 87 -6.94 -19.64 -5.84
C GLN A 87 -6.13 -18.86 -6.87
N LEU A 88 -6.39 -17.54 -7.00
CA LEU A 88 -5.65 -16.68 -7.91
C LEU A 88 -4.31 -16.24 -7.31
N THR A 89 -3.33 -16.02 -8.19
CA THR A 89 -2.09 -15.31 -7.87
C THR A 89 -2.17 -13.88 -8.37
N ILE A 90 -2.22 -12.93 -7.45
CA ILE A 90 -2.44 -11.51 -7.72
C ILE A 90 -1.13 -10.74 -7.53
N PHE A 91 -0.77 -9.92 -8.51
CA PHE A 91 0.33 -8.98 -8.42
C PHE A 91 -0.22 -7.58 -8.08
N ASP A 92 -0.04 -7.12 -6.86
CA ASP A 92 -0.36 -5.75 -6.46
C ASP A 92 0.85 -4.84 -6.70
N ALA A 93 0.83 -4.10 -7.80
CA ALA A 93 1.93 -3.25 -8.22
C ALA A 93 2.02 -1.91 -7.47
N THR A 94 1.04 -1.61 -6.62
CA THR A 94 0.88 -0.33 -5.92
C THR A 94 0.46 -0.53 -4.47
N ALA A 95 1.16 -1.40 -3.78
CA ALA A 95 0.76 -1.98 -2.49
C ALA A 95 0.42 -0.95 -1.40
N GLY A 96 1.15 0.16 -1.31
CA GLY A 96 0.94 1.20 -0.31
C GLY A 96 0.88 0.61 1.11
N GLN A 97 -0.25 0.78 1.78
CA GLN A 97 -0.53 0.24 3.11
C GLN A 97 -1.12 -1.20 3.07
N LEU A 98 -1.09 -1.88 1.95
CA LEU A 98 -1.73 -3.19 1.72
C LEU A 98 -3.25 -3.22 1.91
N ASN A 99 -3.95 -2.08 1.82
CA ASN A 99 -5.38 -2.01 2.11
C ASN A 99 -6.23 -2.97 1.27
N ASP A 100 -5.95 -3.10 -0.02
CA ASP A 100 -6.69 -3.98 -0.92
C ASP A 100 -6.01 -5.36 -1.03
N SER A 101 -4.68 -5.44 -0.91
CA SER A 101 -3.95 -6.72 -0.79
C SER A 101 -4.46 -7.57 0.37
N MET A 102 -4.73 -6.97 1.53
CA MET A 102 -5.30 -7.68 2.69
C MET A 102 -6.70 -8.23 2.39
N ILE A 103 -7.49 -7.56 1.55
CA ILE A 103 -8.79 -8.07 1.12
C ILE A 103 -8.62 -9.27 0.18
N PHE A 104 -7.68 -9.20 -0.78
CA PHE A 104 -7.36 -10.33 -1.65
C PHE A 104 -6.94 -11.57 -0.85
N LEU A 105 -6.06 -11.40 0.14
CA LEU A 105 -5.65 -12.47 1.06
C LEU A 105 -6.84 -13.05 1.83
N SER A 106 -7.72 -12.17 2.35
CA SER A 106 -8.92 -12.58 3.09
C SER A 106 -9.95 -13.31 2.22
N LEU A 107 -9.92 -13.08 0.91
CA LEU A 107 -10.72 -13.83 -0.07
C LEU A 107 -10.07 -15.14 -0.51
N GLY A 108 -8.92 -15.50 0.09
CA GLY A 108 -8.23 -16.79 -0.14
C GLY A 108 -7.23 -16.78 -1.29
N HIS A 109 -6.83 -15.62 -1.82
CA HIS A 109 -5.85 -15.50 -2.90
C HIS A 109 -4.41 -15.43 -2.40
N LYS A 110 -3.45 -15.70 -3.29
CA LYS A 110 -2.03 -15.39 -3.09
C LYS A 110 -1.74 -14.01 -3.62
N VAL A 111 -0.92 -13.23 -2.89
CA VAL A 111 -0.59 -11.87 -3.28
C VAL A 111 0.91 -11.66 -3.28
N VAL A 112 1.44 -11.16 -4.40
CA VAL A 112 2.76 -10.55 -4.49
C VAL A 112 2.54 -9.04 -4.53
N ALA A 113 2.85 -8.35 -3.45
CA ALA A 113 2.61 -6.93 -3.28
C ALA A 113 3.94 -6.16 -3.32
N VAL A 114 4.00 -5.09 -4.10
CA VAL A 114 5.23 -4.31 -4.30
C VAL A 114 5.00 -2.87 -3.86
N GLU A 115 5.91 -2.37 -3.01
CA GLU A 115 5.94 -0.98 -2.56
C GLU A 115 7.30 -0.35 -2.88
N GLN A 116 7.29 0.76 -3.58
CA GLN A 116 8.50 1.44 -4.00
C GLN A 116 9.12 2.27 -2.87
N SER A 117 8.30 2.90 -2.03
CA SER A 117 8.75 3.66 -0.87
C SER A 117 9.38 2.75 0.17
N LYS A 118 10.65 2.98 0.51
CA LYS A 118 11.35 2.24 1.57
C LYS A 118 10.71 2.49 2.93
N ILE A 119 10.25 3.72 3.18
CA ILE A 119 9.64 4.08 4.46
C ILE A 119 8.29 3.39 4.60
N LEU A 120 7.40 3.47 3.59
CA LEU A 120 6.12 2.77 3.63
C LEU A 120 6.31 1.26 3.74
N TYR A 121 7.26 0.70 2.96
CA TYR A 121 7.61 -0.72 3.05
C TYR A 121 7.96 -1.13 4.48
N LEU A 122 8.79 -0.35 5.20
CA LEU A 122 9.17 -0.67 6.58
C LEU A 122 8.02 -0.52 7.58
N LEU A 123 7.19 0.52 7.44
CA LEU A 123 5.98 0.70 8.26
C LEU A 123 5.01 -0.47 8.11
N VAL A 124 4.82 -0.94 6.88
CA VAL A 124 3.98 -2.10 6.56
C VAL A 124 4.62 -3.40 7.05
N SER A 125 5.93 -3.59 6.84
CA SER A 125 6.66 -4.78 7.31
C SER A 125 6.62 -4.92 8.82
N ASP A 126 6.70 -3.79 9.55
CA ASP A 126 6.51 -3.76 11.00
C ASP A 126 5.08 -4.18 11.38
N ALA A 127 4.08 -3.69 10.65
CA ALA A 127 2.68 -4.06 10.89
C ALA A 127 2.42 -5.55 10.58
N ILE A 128 3.03 -6.11 9.53
CA ILE A 128 2.98 -7.55 9.21
C ILE A 128 3.57 -8.35 10.38
N LYS A 129 4.76 -7.96 10.85
CA LYS A 129 5.42 -8.63 11.98
C LYS A 129 4.56 -8.60 13.24
N ARG A 130 3.92 -7.46 13.55
CA ARG A 130 3.05 -7.32 14.72
C ARG A 130 1.73 -8.09 14.61
N ALA A 131 1.21 -8.25 13.39
CA ALA A 131 -0.01 -9.01 13.15
C ALA A 131 0.24 -10.54 13.17
N GLY A 132 1.42 -10.97 12.72
CA GLY A 132 1.96 -12.33 12.82
C GLY A 132 0.90 -13.42 12.94
N ASP A 133 0.93 -14.12 14.06
CA ASP A 133 0.09 -15.30 14.35
C ASP A 133 -1.42 -14.99 14.40
N GLU A 134 -1.82 -13.72 14.59
CA GLU A 134 -3.24 -13.34 14.60
C GLU A 134 -3.87 -13.28 13.19
N LEU A 135 -3.05 -13.26 12.12
CA LEU A 135 -3.51 -13.22 10.73
C LEU A 135 -2.82 -14.28 9.85
N PRO A 136 -3.24 -15.54 9.91
CA PRO A 136 -2.66 -16.63 9.11
C PRO A 136 -2.75 -16.39 7.59
N ILE A 137 -3.64 -15.50 7.13
CA ILE A 137 -3.73 -15.12 5.71
C ILE A 137 -2.44 -14.50 5.17
N LEU A 138 -1.57 -13.97 6.05
CA LEU A 138 -0.28 -13.39 5.69
C LEU A 138 0.72 -14.43 5.15
N ASP A 139 0.51 -15.73 5.37
CA ASP A 139 1.31 -16.80 4.78
C ASP A 139 1.20 -16.84 3.25
N ASN A 140 0.12 -16.27 2.70
CA ASN A 140 -0.09 -16.12 1.26
C ASN A 140 0.42 -14.78 0.70
N LEU A 141 1.13 -13.97 1.50
CA LEU A 141 1.66 -12.67 1.10
C LEU A 141 3.17 -12.74 0.86
N LYS A 142 3.60 -12.31 -0.33
CA LYS A 142 4.99 -11.95 -0.60
C LYS A 142 5.06 -10.42 -0.74
N PHE A 143 5.63 -9.73 0.25
CA PHE A 143 5.75 -8.28 0.24
C PHE A 143 7.18 -7.86 -0.10
N ILE A 144 7.35 -7.01 -1.12
CA ILE A 144 8.66 -6.69 -1.72
C ILE A 144 8.82 -5.17 -1.81
N ASN A 145 10.00 -4.67 -1.42
CA ASN A 145 10.37 -3.29 -1.70
C ASN A 145 11.08 -3.18 -3.05
N GLY A 146 10.61 -2.28 -3.91
CA GLY A 146 11.25 -2.01 -5.19
C GLY A 146 10.34 -1.43 -6.26
N ASN A 147 10.86 -1.32 -7.46
CA ASN A 147 10.09 -0.92 -8.64
C ASN A 147 9.24 -2.09 -9.14
N SER A 148 7.91 -1.89 -9.21
CA SER A 148 6.97 -2.97 -9.55
C SER A 148 7.13 -3.50 -10.98
N ILE A 149 7.47 -2.64 -11.95
CA ILE A 149 7.74 -3.06 -13.34
C ILE A 149 8.98 -3.95 -13.40
N GLU A 150 10.07 -3.57 -12.73
CA GLU A 150 11.30 -4.35 -12.72
C GLU A 150 11.10 -5.71 -12.03
N ILE A 151 10.35 -5.73 -10.93
CA ILE A 151 10.05 -6.95 -10.19
C ILE A 151 9.16 -7.85 -11.03
N PHE A 152 8.11 -7.31 -11.66
CA PHE A 152 7.22 -8.07 -12.52
C PHE A 152 7.97 -8.73 -13.69
N LYS A 153 8.87 -7.98 -14.36
CA LYS A 153 9.69 -8.50 -15.48
C LYS A 153 10.68 -9.60 -15.07
N LYS A 154 11.14 -9.59 -13.82
CA LYS A 154 12.09 -10.60 -13.29
C LYS A 154 11.38 -11.82 -12.70
N ASP A 155 10.10 -11.70 -12.38
CA ASP A 155 9.33 -12.80 -11.79
C ASP A 155 8.76 -13.66 -12.93
N ASN A 156 9.21 -14.93 -13.00
CA ASN A 156 8.71 -15.90 -13.98
C ASN A 156 7.33 -16.46 -13.62
N ASN A 157 6.70 -15.99 -12.52
CA ASN A 157 5.38 -16.43 -12.13
C ASN A 157 4.33 -15.85 -13.09
N GLN A 158 3.43 -16.71 -13.53
CA GLN A 158 2.25 -16.26 -14.26
C GLN A 158 1.20 -15.74 -13.28
N PHE A 159 1.00 -14.44 -13.24
CA PHE A 159 -0.05 -13.82 -12.45
C PHE A 159 -1.39 -13.92 -13.18
N ASP A 160 -2.44 -14.25 -12.42
CA ASP A 160 -3.81 -14.26 -12.95
C ASP A 160 -4.39 -12.85 -13.04
N LEU A 161 -3.87 -11.94 -12.22
CA LEU A 161 -4.36 -10.57 -12.10
C LEU A 161 -3.24 -9.62 -11.68
N ILE A 162 -3.14 -8.49 -12.38
CA ILE A 162 -2.36 -7.31 -11.96
C ILE A 162 -3.33 -6.29 -11.38
N TYR A 163 -3.06 -5.82 -10.18
CA TYR A 163 -3.84 -4.79 -9.50
C TYR A 163 -3.08 -3.47 -9.42
N LEU A 164 -3.75 -2.38 -9.79
CA LEU A 164 -3.21 -1.02 -9.82
C LEU A 164 -4.14 -0.07 -9.08
N ASP A 165 -3.64 0.58 -8.03
CA ASP A 165 -4.30 1.70 -7.32
C ASP A 165 -3.31 2.86 -7.13
N PRO A 166 -2.81 3.46 -8.22
CA PRO A 166 -1.85 4.55 -8.13
C PRO A 166 -2.48 5.76 -7.43
N MET A 167 -1.65 6.54 -6.73
CA MET A 167 -2.10 7.78 -6.11
C MET A 167 -2.47 8.80 -7.19
N TYR A 168 -3.75 9.17 -7.25
CA TYR A 168 -4.24 10.22 -8.14
C TYR A 168 -4.08 11.60 -7.52
N PRO A 169 -3.73 12.63 -8.32
CA PRO A 169 -3.75 14.02 -7.86
C PRO A 169 -5.17 14.39 -7.38
N THR A 170 -5.28 14.87 -6.16
CA THR A 170 -6.58 15.29 -5.61
C THR A 170 -6.97 16.66 -6.15
N VAL A 171 -8.03 16.72 -6.95
CA VAL A 171 -8.54 17.97 -7.58
C VAL A 171 -9.29 18.89 -6.61
N LYS A 172 -9.66 18.42 -5.41
CA LYS A 172 -10.50 19.22 -4.49
C LYS A 172 -9.69 19.83 -3.34
N LYS A 173 -9.63 21.18 -3.30
CA LYS A 173 -8.98 21.98 -2.24
C LYS A 173 -9.67 21.93 -0.85
N ASN A 174 -10.95 21.52 -0.75
CA ASN A 174 -11.78 21.69 0.45
C ASN A 174 -12.30 20.38 1.09
N VAL A 175 -11.71 19.23 0.81
CA VAL A 175 -12.07 17.99 1.51
C VAL A 175 -11.12 17.82 2.70
N LYS A 176 -11.70 17.72 3.93
CA LYS A 176 -10.95 17.36 5.15
C LYS A 176 -10.28 16.00 4.89
N ARG A 177 -8.96 16.01 4.66
CA ARG A 177 -8.19 14.80 4.37
C ARG A 177 -7.98 14.01 5.65
N SER A 178 -7.88 12.69 5.54
CA SER A 178 -7.37 11.91 6.66
C SER A 178 -5.88 12.25 6.84
N GLY A 179 -5.42 12.48 8.07
CA GLY A 179 -4.01 12.76 8.36
C GLY A 179 -3.05 11.69 7.81
N ASN A 180 -3.53 10.45 7.66
CA ASN A 180 -2.76 9.37 7.05
C ASN A 180 -2.37 9.63 5.60
N LEU A 181 -3.27 10.21 4.79
CA LEU A 181 -2.98 10.50 3.38
C LEU A 181 -1.92 11.61 3.23
N ASP A 182 -1.96 12.60 4.12
CA ASP A 182 -0.97 13.67 4.10
C ASP A 182 0.41 13.14 4.54
N CYS A 183 0.49 12.28 5.56
CA CYS A 183 1.71 11.57 5.94
C CYS A 183 2.31 10.76 4.77
N ILE A 184 1.48 10.03 4.02
CA ILE A 184 1.96 9.25 2.85
C ILE A 184 2.56 10.18 1.80
N LYS A 185 1.90 11.31 1.49
CA LYS A 185 2.43 12.28 0.52
C LYS A 185 3.76 12.88 0.96
N GLU A 186 3.90 13.21 2.25
CA GLU A 186 5.16 13.70 2.80
C GLU A 186 6.27 12.66 2.67
N ILE A 187 5.98 11.39 2.97
CA ILE A 187 6.93 10.28 2.80
C ILE A 187 7.36 10.17 1.32
N LEU A 188 6.42 10.10 0.40
CA LEU A 188 6.72 10.00 -1.04
C LEU A 188 7.48 11.21 -1.56
N SER A 189 7.14 12.41 -1.08
CA SER A 189 7.89 13.64 -1.41
C SER A 189 9.32 13.59 -0.89
N PHE A 190 9.51 13.13 0.35
CA PHE A 190 10.85 12.98 0.95
C PHE A 190 11.73 11.98 0.17
N GLU A 191 11.14 10.91 -0.35
CA GLU A 191 11.84 9.90 -1.14
C GLU A 191 11.90 10.24 -2.65
N ASN A 192 11.41 11.41 -3.08
CA ASN A 192 11.29 11.82 -4.50
C ASN A 192 10.49 10.83 -5.36
N LEU A 193 9.48 10.21 -4.75
CA LEU A 193 8.61 9.20 -5.38
C LEU A 193 7.22 9.75 -5.77
N MET A 194 7.06 11.05 -5.83
CA MET A 194 5.82 11.70 -6.32
C MET A 194 5.66 11.40 -7.81
N SER A 195 5.17 10.21 -8.10
CA SER A 195 5.18 9.65 -9.45
C SER A 195 3.93 9.95 -10.25
N HIS A 196 4.09 9.79 -11.51
CA HIS A 196 3.14 9.91 -12.58
C HIS A 196 2.42 8.56 -12.74
N GLY A 197 1.33 8.35 -12.00
CA GLY A 197 0.56 7.10 -12.03
C GLY A 197 0.16 6.66 -13.45
N ASP A 198 -0.04 7.61 -14.36
CA ASP A 198 -0.39 7.32 -15.76
C ASP A 198 0.73 6.56 -16.50
N ASN A 199 2.01 6.85 -16.22
CA ASN A 199 3.14 6.13 -16.81
C ASN A 199 3.18 4.66 -16.36
N LEU A 200 2.99 4.42 -15.07
CA LEU A 200 2.98 3.06 -14.52
C LEU A 200 1.89 2.19 -15.17
N ILE A 201 0.70 2.77 -15.38
CA ILE A 201 -0.41 2.06 -16.02
C ILE A 201 -0.06 1.71 -17.47
N ALA A 202 0.49 2.69 -18.24
CA ALA A 202 0.92 2.47 -19.61
C ALA A 202 2.01 1.38 -19.70
N ASP A 203 2.96 1.40 -18.76
CA ASP A 203 4.03 0.40 -18.70
C ASP A 203 3.47 -1.01 -18.49
N PHE A 204 2.50 -1.19 -17.57
CA PHE A 204 1.86 -2.50 -17.38
C PHE A 204 1.01 -2.93 -18.57
N MET A 205 0.32 -2.01 -19.24
CA MET A 205 -0.46 -2.31 -20.44
C MET A 205 0.39 -2.76 -21.63
N ASN A 206 1.67 -2.41 -21.65
CA ASN A 206 2.63 -2.84 -22.68
C ASN A 206 3.32 -4.18 -22.35
N LEU A 207 3.02 -4.78 -21.19
CA LEU A 207 3.52 -6.10 -20.82
C LEU A 207 2.50 -7.18 -21.14
N GLU A 208 2.93 -8.43 -21.12
CA GLU A 208 2.01 -9.57 -21.22
C GLU A 208 1.25 -9.73 -19.89
N TYR A 209 -0.08 -9.78 -19.97
CA TYR A 209 -0.96 -9.97 -18.82
C TYR A 209 -2.21 -10.77 -19.19
N LYS A 210 -2.79 -11.47 -18.22
CA LYS A 210 -4.10 -12.10 -18.35
C LYS A 210 -5.23 -11.12 -18.03
N LYS A 211 -5.03 -10.29 -17.01
CA LYS A 211 -6.01 -9.34 -16.52
C LYS A 211 -5.34 -8.21 -15.74
N ILE A 212 -5.78 -6.97 -16.01
CA ILE A 212 -5.44 -5.81 -15.18
C ILE A 212 -6.73 -5.26 -14.57
N ILE A 213 -6.70 -4.95 -13.27
CA ILE A 213 -7.72 -4.17 -12.57
C ILE A 213 -7.10 -2.85 -12.14
N LEU A 214 -7.62 -1.76 -12.66
CA LEU A 214 -7.21 -0.41 -12.32
C LEU A 214 -8.29 0.26 -11.47
N LYS A 215 -7.97 0.57 -10.21
CA LYS A 215 -8.87 1.33 -9.32
C LYS A 215 -8.74 2.82 -9.57
N ARG A 216 -9.86 3.50 -9.69
CA ARG A 216 -9.92 4.95 -9.96
C ARG A 216 -11.02 5.64 -9.18
N PRO A 217 -10.89 6.94 -8.91
CA PRO A 217 -12.04 7.74 -8.47
C PRO A 217 -13.18 7.66 -9.50
N LEU A 218 -14.42 7.53 -9.03
CA LEU A 218 -15.60 7.34 -9.91
C LEU A 218 -15.70 8.41 -11.00
N LYS A 219 -15.37 9.66 -10.67
CA LYS A 219 -15.48 10.83 -11.58
C LYS A 219 -14.19 11.13 -12.35
N SER A 220 -13.14 10.30 -12.27
CA SER A 220 -11.92 10.52 -13.05
C SER A 220 -12.20 10.35 -14.55
N LYS A 221 -11.54 11.17 -15.38
CA LYS A 221 -11.69 11.07 -16.84
C LYS A 221 -11.24 9.69 -17.32
N ASN A 222 -11.90 9.19 -18.36
CA ASN A 222 -11.50 7.97 -19.04
C ASN A 222 -10.40 8.32 -20.05
N ASN A 223 -9.19 7.80 -19.80
CA ASN A 223 -8.03 8.08 -20.67
C ASN A 223 -7.63 6.83 -21.49
N TYR A 224 -8.35 5.70 -21.32
CA TYR A 224 -8.00 4.44 -21.97
C TYR A 224 -9.16 3.97 -22.83
N SER A 225 -8.86 3.69 -24.12
CA SER A 225 -9.86 3.22 -25.10
C SER A 225 -10.12 1.72 -25.05
N ASN A 226 -9.22 0.95 -24.44
CA ASN A 226 -9.24 -0.52 -24.41
C ASN A 226 -9.81 -1.11 -23.10
N ILE A 227 -10.62 -0.36 -22.36
CA ILE A 227 -11.32 -0.89 -21.19
C ILE A 227 -12.38 -1.90 -21.65
N ASN A 228 -12.26 -3.15 -21.18
CA ASN A 228 -13.25 -4.19 -21.51
C ASN A 228 -14.57 -3.95 -20.75
N TYR A 229 -14.49 -3.68 -19.45
CA TYR A 229 -15.69 -3.32 -18.66
C TYR A 229 -15.30 -2.55 -17.38
N GLN A 230 -16.30 -1.94 -16.75
CA GLN A 230 -16.16 -1.14 -15.55
C GLN A 230 -17.08 -1.63 -14.44
N ILE A 231 -16.56 -1.75 -13.22
CA ILE A 231 -17.37 -1.98 -12.02
C ILE A 231 -17.41 -0.68 -11.22
N LYS A 232 -18.58 -0.05 -11.17
CA LYS A 232 -18.76 1.24 -10.50
C LYS A 232 -19.26 1.03 -9.07
N GLY A 233 -18.54 1.61 -8.10
CA GLY A 233 -18.96 1.74 -6.71
C GLY A 233 -19.54 3.13 -6.42
N LYS A 234 -19.68 3.48 -5.13
CA LYS A 234 -20.18 4.80 -4.71
C LYS A 234 -19.18 5.94 -4.95
N ALA A 235 -17.90 5.72 -4.69
CA ALA A 235 -16.84 6.73 -4.75
C ALA A 235 -15.72 6.36 -5.73
N ILE A 236 -15.55 5.08 -6.02
CA ILE A 236 -14.51 4.52 -6.87
C ILE A 236 -15.12 3.67 -7.97
N ARG A 237 -14.33 3.39 -8.99
CA ARG A 237 -14.62 2.38 -9.99
C ARG A 237 -13.37 1.52 -10.23
N TYR A 238 -13.58 0.34 -10.75
CA TYR A 238 -12.55 -0.55 -11.25
C TYR A 238 -12.69 -0.63 -12.78
N ASP A 239 -11.67 -0.19 -13.49
CA ASP A 239 -11.54 -0.36 -14.93
C ASP A 239 -10.80 -1.69 -15.17
N VAL A 240 -11.38 -2.59 -15.96
CA VAL A 240 -10.86 -3.96 -16.17
C VAL A 240 -10.42 -4.13 -17.61
N PHE A 241 -9.22 -4.69 -17.77
CA PHE A 241 -8.58 -4.99 -19.05
C PHE A 241 -8.27 -6.50 -19.10
N LEU A 242 -8.54 -7.14 -20.27
CA LEU A 242 -8.38 -8.58 -20.55
C LEU A 242 -7.50 -8.79 -21.78
#